data_108c7cd86a37cf0c49c4e4dff8acd50f
#
_entry.id   108c7cd86a37cf0c49c4e4dff8acd50f
#
_cell.length_a   1.000
_cell.length_b   1.000
_cell.length_c   1.000
_cell.angle_alpha   90.00
_cell.angle_beta   90.00
_cell.angle_gamma   90.00
#
_symmetry.space_group_name_H-M   'P 1'
#
loop_
_entity.id
_entity.type
_entity.pdbx_description
1 polymer ?
#
loop_
_entity_poly.entity_id
_entity_poly.type
_entity_poly.pdbx_seq_one_letter_code
_entity_poly.pdbx_strand_id
1 'polypeptide(L)'
;MKVKIAHIGLTILTSLLFLSTASAQRTQSGQPSLRVSSLYNGLFVGAEAFYEQYTLSGYWQTGVSGNLYKANLSSGDTLDYLHVIAEGGFLFRLAGTRSRSLNLYAGGGALAGVELLDPFSSLPEHIALSQKQTAFIYGVYAQGVLEWFVARKFAILLQASSPLTFGSGIRVVNGNVGIGLKLNL
;
A
#
# COMPACT_ATOMS: atom_id res chain seq x y z
N MET A 1 30.22 17.39 -0.57
CA MET A 1 29.25 17.00 0.49
C MET A 1 28.34 15.84 0.06
N LYS A 2 27.86 15.76 -1.17
CA LYS A 2 26.96 14.67 -1.68
C LYS A 2 27.54 13.24 -1.60
N VAL A 3 28.86 13.07 -1.83
CA VAL A 3 29.52 11.76 -1.80
C VAL A 3 29.55 11.14 -0.39
N LYS A 4 29.71 11.93 0.67
CA LYS A 4 29.74 11.43 2.05
C LYS A 4 28.39 10.87 2.52
N ILE A 5 27.28 11.46 2.07
CA ILE A 5 25.93 11.01 2.43
C ILE A 5 25.62 9.64 1.80
N ALA A 6 26.05 9.43 0.54
CA ALA A 6 25.87 8.15 -0.14
C ALA A 6 26.66 7.01 0.55
N HIS A 7 27.87 7.27 1.03
CA HIS A 7 28.67 6.26 1.76
C HIS A 7 28.05 5.93 3.12
N ILE A 8 27.56 6.91 3.86
CA ILE A 8 26.87 6.68 5.15
C ILE A 8 25.61 5.84 4.93
N GLY A 9 24.80 6.17 3.91
CA GLY A 9 23.60 5.40 3.56
C GLY A 9 23.93 3.95 3.19
N LEU A 10 24.99 3.74 2.39
CA LEU A 10 25.43 2.40 1.99
C LEU A 10 25.97 1.59 3.18
N THR A 11 26.72 2.22 4.09
CA THR A 11 27.26 1.55 5.28
C THR A 11 26.14 1.17 6.26
N ILE A 12 25.13 2.02 6.44
CA ILE A 12 23.96 1.70 7.26
C ILE A 12 23.17 0.56 6.63
N LEU A 13 22.95 0.58 5.31
CA LEU A 13 22.26 -0.46 4.59
C LEU A 13 22.97 -1.82 4.68
N THR A 14 24.28 -1.83 4.53
CA THR A 14 25.10 -3.06 4.64
C THR A 14 25.13 -3.59 6.07
N SER A 15 25.27 -2.74 7.09
CA SER A 15 25.22 -3.17 8.50
C SER A 15 23.84 -3.70 8.89
N LEU A 16 22.74 -3.12 8.41
CA LEU A 16 21.38 -3.65 8.59
C LEU A 16 21.19 -5.01 7.89
N LEU A 17 21.77 -5.21 6.71
CA LEU A 17 21.77 -6.49 6.00
C LEU A 17 22.50 -7.60 6.80
N PHE A 18 23.62 -7.28 7.43
CA PHE A 18 24.37 -8.26 8.26
C PHE A 18 23.66 -8.58 9.58
N LEU A 19 22.98 -7.62 10.20
CA LEU A 19 22.20 -7.85 11.43
C LEU A 19 20.96 -8.73 11.20
N SER A 20 20.38 -8.68 9.99
CA SER A 20 19.18 -9.47 9.65
C SER A 20 19.44 -10.97 9.45
N THR A 21 20.69 -11.38 9.21
CA THR A 21 21.03 -12.80 8.95
C THR A 21 20.96 -13.67 10.19
N ALA A 22 21.06 -13.09 11.39
CA ALA A 22 21.15 -13.83 12.66
C ALA A 22 19.78 -14.22 13.26
N SER A 23 18.66 -13.69 12.75
CA SER A 23 17.35 -13.79 13.44
C SER A 23 16.18 -14.14 12.53
N ALA A 24 16.41 -14.79 11.40
CA ALA A 24 15.34 -15.10 10.45
C ALA A 24 14.29 -16.01 11.09
N GLN A 25 13.13 -15.42 11.38
CA GLN A 25 11.95 -16.16 11.78
C GLN A 25 11.36 -16.85 10.55
N ARG A 26 11.14 -18.15 10.65
CA ARG A 26 10.31 -18.86 9.66
C ARG A 26 8.86 -18.39 9.86
N THR A 27 8.31 -17.67 8.89
CA THR A 27 6.86 -17.47 8.82
C THR A 27 6.19 -18.83 8.78
N GLN A 28 5.35 -19.10 9.78
CA GLN A 28 4.64 -20.37 9.89
C GLN A 28 3.28 -20.22 9.20
N SER A 29 2.82 -21.31 8.59
CA SER A 29 1.44 -21.37 8.09
C SER A 29 0.47 -21.16 9.25
N GLY A 30 -0.53 -20.30 9.04
CA GLY A 30 -1.49 -19.90 10.07
C GLY A 30 -1.05 -18.71 10.93
N GLN A 31 0.19 -18.24 10.80
CA GLN A 31 0.67 -17.09 11.56
C GLN A 31 -0.02 -15.81 11.09
N PRO A 32 -0.68 -15.05 11.99
CA PRO A 32 -1.27 -13.76 11.65
C PRO A 32 -0.22 -12.65 11.67
N SER A 33 -0.48 -11.59 10.91
CA SER A 33 0.31 -10.36 10.93
C SER A 33 -0.56 -9.13 10.68
N LEU A 34 -0.07 -7.99 11.14
CA LEU A 34 -0.64 -6.67 10.85
C LEU A 34 0.34 -5.88 10.00
N ARG A 35 -0.16 -5.24 8.95
CA ARG A 35 0.59 -4.37 8.06
C ARG A 35 -0.01 -2.97 8.05
N VAL A 36 0.86 -1.96 8.09
CA VAL A 36 0.50 -0.56 7.82
C VAL A 36 1.47 -0.02 6.80
N SER A 37 0.95 0.64 5.75
CA SER A 37 1.79 1.19 4.69
C SER A 37 1.30 2.57 4.28
N SER A 38 2.21 3.39 3.76
CA SER A 38 1.89 4.60 3.01
C SER A 38 1.97 4.30 1.52
N LEU A 39 1.08 4.93 0.76
CA LEU A 39 0.96 4.80 -0.70
C LEU A 39 1.23 6.14 -1.38
N TYR A 40 1.85 6.09 -2.54
CA TYR A 40 2.14 7.27 -3.35
C TYR A 40 2.16 6.93 -4.84
N ASN A 41 1.66 7.86 -5.69
CA ASN A 41 1.80 7.75 -7.14
C ASN A 41 1.94 9.09 -7.86
N GLY A 42 2.28 10.18 -7.16
CA GLY A 42 2.38 11.53 -7.75
C GLY A 42 1.04 12.27 -7.87
N LEU A 43 -0.10 11.57 -7.94
CA LEU A 43 -1.44 12.15 -8.00
C LEU A 43 -2.18 12.02 -6.67
N PHE A 44 -1.76 11.09 -5.82
CA PHE A 44 -2.36 10.89 -4.51
C PHE A 44 -1.34 10.47 -3.46
N VAL A 45 -1.73 10.68 -2.21
CA VAL A 45 -1.09 10.13 -1.01
C VAL A 45 -2.14 9.29 -0.29
N GLY A 46 -1.76 8.10 0.14
CA GLY A 46 -2.66 7.21 0.85
C GLY A 46 -1.99 6.48 2.00
N ALA A 47 -2.83 5.86 2.81
CA ALA A 47 -2.42 4.95 3.86
C ALA A 47 -3.32 3.72 3.83
N GLU A 48 -2.77 2.58 4.24
CA GLU A 48 -3.50 1.32 4.31
C GLU A 48 -3.14 0.56 5.58
N ALA A 49 -4.08 -0.26 6.04
CA ALA A 49 -3.90 -1.19 7.13
C ALA A 49 -4.50 -2.55 6.75
N PHE A 50 -3.72 -3.61 6.89
CA PHE A 50 -4.11 -4.97 6.55
C PHE A 50 -3.87 -5.93 7.70
N TYR A 51 -4.80 -6.86 7.84
CA TYR A 51 -4.60 -8.13 8.54
C TYR A 51 -4.22 -9.19 7.51
N GLU A 52 -3.20 -9.96 7.79
CA GLU A 52 -2.69 -10.99 6.90
C GLU A 52 -2.55 -12.32 7.65
N GLN A 53 -2.76 -13.41 6.92
CA GLN A 53 -2.59 -14.76 7.44
C GLN A 53 -1.77 -15.60 6.49
N TYR A 54 -0.59 -16.03 6.95
CA TYR A 54 0.33 -16.83 6.14
C TYR A 54 -0.20 -18.23 5.88
N THR A 55 0.10 -18.73 4.68
CA THR A 55 -0.11 -20.10 4.23
C THR A 55 1.21 -20.70 3.76
N LEU A 56 1.20 -21.95 3.29
CA LEU A 56 2.39 -22.60 2.73
C LEU A 56 2.89 -21.90 1.45
N SER A 57 1.98 -21.39 0.63
CA SER A 57 2.26 -20.84 -0.70
C SER A 57 2.25 -19.32 -0.77
N GLY A 58 1.85 -18.62 0.30
CA GLY A 58 1.72 -17.16 0.31
C GLY A 58 0.99 -16.67 1.55
N TYR A 59 0.12 -15.67 1.40
CA TYR A 59 -0.75 -15.21 2.47
C TYR A 59 -2.05 -14.60 1.95
N TRP A 60 -3.13 -14.79 2.71
CA TRP A 60 -4.37 -14.04 2.58
C TRP A 60 -4.21 -12.68 3.24
N GLN A 61 -4.81 -11.67 2.63
CA GLN A 61 -4.87 -10.33 3.21
C GLN A 61 -6.29 -9.77 3.15
N THR A 62 -6.66 -9.01 4.17
CA THR A 62 -7.87 -8.20 4.20
C THR A 62 -7.58 -6.91 4.94
N GLY A 63 -8.10 -5.79 4.46
CA GLY A 63 -7.79 -4.50 5.07
C GLY A 63 -8.58 -3.36 4.49
N VAL A 64 -8.15 -2.16 4.88
CA VAL A 64 -8.73 -0.91 4.44
C VAL A 64 -7.64 0.04 3.97
N SER A 65 -7.95 0.83 2.97
CA SER A 65 -7.09 1.91 2.48
C SER A 65 -7.87 3.22 2.39
N GLY A 66 -7.16 4.33 2.65
CA GLY A 66 -7.65 5.68 2.45
C GLY A 66 -6.70 6.42 1.51
N ASN A 67 -7.19 6.91 0.38
CA ASN A 67 -6.39 7.57 -0.65
C ASN A 67 -6.95 8.95 -0.95
N LEU A 68 -6.12 9.97 -0.76
CA LEU A 68 -6.46 11.36 -1.06
C LEU A 68 -5.87 11.76 -2.41
N TYR A 69 -6.73 12.06 -3.36
CA TYR A 69 -6.37 12.48 -4.71
C TYR A 69 -6.56 13.98 -4.87
N LYS A 70 -5.73 14.58 -5.73
CA LYS A 70 -5.88 15.97 -6.17
C LYS A 70 -6.05 16.00 -7.67
N ALA A 71 -7.14 16.56 -8.16
CA ALA A 71 -7.33 16.83 -9.58
C ALA A 71 -7.35 18.34 -9.84
N ASN A 72 -6.61 18.76 -10.84
CA ASN A 72 -6.64 20.12 -11.33
C ASN A 72 -7.81 20.28 -12.30
N LEU A 73 -8.72 21.18 -12.00
CA LEU A 73 -9.80 21.57 -12.89
C LEU A 73 -9.30 22.54 -13.99
N SER A 74 -9.97 22.55 -15.12
CA SER A 74 -9.65 23.47 -16.23
C SER A 74 -9.80 24.95 -15.85
N SER A 75 -10.51 25.26 -14.77
CA SER A 75 -10.64 26.59 -14.17
C SER A 75 -9.42 27.06 -13.38
N GLY A 76 -8.44 26.17 -13.14
CA GLY A 76 -7.29 26.41 -12.26
C GLY A 76 -7.52 26.04 -10.80
N ASP A 77 -8.72 25.62 -10.43
CA ASP A 77 -9.06 25.12 -9.10
C ASP A 77 -8.61 23.68 -8.92
N THR A 78 -8.34 23.29 -7.68
CA THR A 78 -8.05 21.89 -7.31
C THR A 78 -9.26 21.28 -6.63
N LEU A 79 -9.64 20.07 -7.05
CA LEU A 79 -10.68 19.29 -6.41
C LEU A 79 -10.03 18.09 -5.68
N ASP A 80 -10.34 17.98 -4.42
CA ASP A 80 -9.86 16.86 -3.59
C ASP A 80 -10.88 15.72 -3.58
N TYR A 81 -10.42 14.47 -3.72
CA TYR A 81 -11.26 13.28 -3.57
C TYR A 81 -10.65 12.37 -2.52
N LEU A 82 -11.50 11.77 -1.72
CA LEU A 82 -11.11 10.74 -0.78
C LEU A 82 -11.74 9.41 -1.18
N HIS A 83 -10.90 8.41 -1.46
CA HIS A 83 -11.34 7.02 -1.57
C HIS A 83 -11.13 6.31 -0.24
N VAL A 84 -12.17 5.68 0.26
CA VAL A 84 -12.10 4.75 1.39
C VAL A 84 -12.49 3.37 0.84
N ILE A 85 -11.54 2.43 0.87
CA ILE A 85 -11.64 1.15 0.18
C ILE A 85 -11.38 0.02 1.16
N ALA A 86 -12.23 -0.99 1.14
CA ALA A 86 -11.98 -2.30 1.74
C ALA A 86 -11.42 -3.23 0.67
N GLU A 87 -10.38 -3.97 1.01
CA GLU A 87 -9.65 -4.85 0.10
C GLU A 87 -9.50 -6.24 0.70
N GLY A 88 -9.52 -7.26 -0.19
CA GLY A 88 -9.27 -8.64 0.20
C GLY A 88 -8.65 -9.42 -0.95
N GLY A 89 -7.66 -10.26 -0.67
CA GLY A 89 -6.98 -10.99 -1.72
C GLY A 89 -5.96 -12.01 -1.23
N PHE A 90 -5.22 -12.57 -2.18
CA PHE A 90 -4.18 -13.54 -1.93
C PHE A 90 -2.90 -13.18 -2.69
N LEU A 91 -1.77 -13.27 -2.00
CA LEU A 91 -0.45 -13.09 -2.59
C LEU A 91 0.35 -14.38 -2.50
N PHE A 92 0.82 -14.86 -3.64
CA PHE A 92 1.70 -16.02 -3.77
C PHE A 92 3.15 -15.63 -3.49
N ARG A 93 3.87 -16.48 -2.79
CA ARG A 93 5.32 -16.33 -2.62
C ARG A 93 6.02 -16.77 -3.90
N LEU A 94 6.64 -15.84 -4.61
CA LEU A 94 7.35 -16.09 -5.86
C LEU A 94 8.80 -16.49 -5.61
N ALA A 95 9.46 -15.82 -4.68
CA ALA A 95 10.87 -16.02 -4.37
C ALA A 95 11.18 -15.63 -2.92
N GLY A 96 12.34 -16.01 -2.45
CA GLY A 96 12.86 -15.58 -1.15
C GLY A 96 14.16 -16.26 -0.81
N THR A 97 14.89 -15.65 0.12
CA THR A 97 16.13 -16.22 0.65
C THR A 97 15.86 -17.52 1.41
N ARG A 98 16.88 -18.38 1.53
CA ARG A 98 16.79 -19.64 2.27
C ARG A 98 16.48 -19.38 3.76
N SER A 99 16.98 -18.27 4.32
CA SER A 99 16.68 -17.79 5.67
C SER A 99 15.28 -17.19 5.82
N ARG A 100 14.57 -16.95 4.70
CA ARG A 100 13.29 -16.23 4.64
C ARG A 100 13.33 -14.79 5.20
N SER A 101 14.51 -14.21 5.29
CA SER A 101 14.67 -12.82 5.69
C SER A 101 14.22 -11.83 4.61
N LEU A 102 14.30 -12.24 3.33
CA LEU A 102 13.80 -11.48 2.20
C LEU A 102 12.86 -12.36 1.39
N ASN A 103 11.66 -11.89 1.13
CA ASN A 103 10.64 -12.60 0.36
C ASN A 103 9.99 -11.68 -0.65
N LEU A 104 9.67 -12.21 -1.82
CA LEU A 104 8.91 -11.56 -2.87
C LEU A 104 7.57 -12.27 -3.03
N TYR A 105 6.50 -11.48 -2.97
CA TYR A 105 5.14 -11.94 -3.19
C TYR A 105 4.52 -11.20 -4.37
N ALA A 106 3.61 -11.86 -5.08
CA ALA A 106 2.74 -11.21 -6.04
C ALA A 106 1.38 -11.91 -6.07
N GLY A 107 0.37 -11.14 -6.37
CA GLY A 107 -1.00 -11.63 -6.45
C GLY A 107 -1.98 -10.49 -6.64
N GLY A 108 -3.17 -10.64 -6.10
CA GLY A 108 -4.20 -9.63 -6.21
C GLY A 108 -5.47 -10.03 -5.48
N GLY A 109 -6.51 -9.25 -5.70
CA GLY A 109 -7.78 -9.45 -5.03
C GLY A 109 -8.88 -8.55 -5.56
N ALA A 110 -9.95 -8.47 -4.77
CA ALA A 110 -11.07 -7.59 -5.01
C ALA A 110 -11.05 -6.41 -4.04
N LEU A 111 -11.66 -5.33 -4.47
CA LEU A 111 -11.83 -4.12 -3.67
C LEU A 111 -13.27 -3.59 -3.80
N ALA A 112 -13.74 -2.94 -2.75
CA ALA A 112 -15.00 -2.21 -2.74
C ALA A 112 -14.91 -1.03 -1.77
N GLY A 113 -15.55 0.09 -2.09
CA GLY A 113 -15.46 1.27 -1.26
C GLY A 113 -16.35 2.41 -1.71
N VAL A 114 -16.02 3.57 -1.21
CA VAL A 114 -16.72 4.81 -1.51
C VAL A 114 -15.73 5.90 -1.93
N GLU A 115 -16.15 6.67 -2.90
CA GLU A 115 -15.50 7.90 -3.33
C GLU A 115 -16.27 9.08 -2.75
N LEU A 116 -15.58 9.95 -2.04
CA LEU A 116 -16.11 11.18 -1.47
C LEU A 116 -15.50 12.36 -2.20
N LEU A 117 -16.32 13.14 -2.87
CA LEU A 117 -15.92 14.37 -3.54
C LEU A 117 -15.88 15.52 -2.54
N ASP A 118 -14.81 16.28 -2.56
CA ASP A 118 -14.58 17.46 -1.72
C ASP A 118 -14.92 17.27 -0.22
N PRO A 119 -14.30 16.27 0.46
CA PRO A 119 -14.60 15.97 1.86
C PRO A 119 -14.22 17.12 2.81
N PHE A 120 -13.38 18.05 2.38
CA PHE A 120 -12.82 19.13 3.20
C PHE A 120 -13.37 20.51 2.89
N SER A 121 -14.39 20.63 1.98
CA SER A 121 -15.17 21.85 1.70
C SER A 121 -14.33 23.11 1.47
N SER A 122 -13.44 23.07 0.49
CA SER A 122 -12.66 24.26 0.08
C SER A 122 -13.34 25.08 -1.01
N LEU A 123 -14.45 24.57 -1.58
CA LEU A 123 -15.18 25.26 -2.67
C LEU A 123 -16.26 26.22 -2.14
N PRO A 124 -16.53 27.32 -2.89
CA PRO A 124 -17.66 28.21 -2.60
C PRO A 124 -18.98 27.42 -2.51
N GLU A 125 -19.85 27.79 -1.58
CA GLU A 125 -21.06 27.05 -1.23
C GLU A 125 -21.99 26.72 -2.42
N HIS A 126 -22.04 27.59 -3.43
CA HIS A 126 -22.86 27.39 -4.65
C HIS A 126 -22.29 26.32 -5.61
N ILE A 127 -20.99 26.00 -5.53
CA ILE A 127 -20.35 24.92 -6.30
C ILE A 127 -20.38 23.62 -5.51
N ALA A 128 -20.17 23.69 -4.19
CA ALA A 128 -20.16 22.52 -3.30
C ALA A 128 -21.49 21.77 -3.28
N LEU A 129 -22.64 22.46 -3.33
CA LEU A 129 -23.96 21.87 -3.32
C LEU A 129 -24.30 21.06 -4.59
N SER A 130 -23.67 21.41 -5.74
CA SER A 130 -23.93 20.73 -7.01
C SER A 130 -23.08 19.46 -7.22
N GLN A 131 -21.98 19.30 -6.47
CA GLN A 131 -20.98 18.25 -6.72
C GLN A 131 -20.71 17.31 -5.54
N LYS A 132 -21.43 17.46 -4.42
CA LYS A 132 -21.29 16.57 -3.27
C LYS A 132 -21.90 15.19 -3.60
N GLN A 133 -21.20 14.40 -4.41
CA GLN A 133 -21.61 13.06 -4.78
C GLN A 133 -20.71 12.03 -4.11
N THR A 134 -21.32 11.12 -3.39
CA THR A 134 -20.69 9.89 -2.95
C THR A 134 -20.93 8.84 -4.02
N ALA A 135 -19.87 8.27 -4.58
CA ALA A 135 -19.97 7.18 -5.53
C ALA A 135 -19.50 5.87 -4.87
N PHE A 136 -20.21 4.79 -5.16
CA PHE A 136 -19.76 3.45 -4.79
C PHE A 136 -18.75 2.98 -5.84
N ILE A 137 -17.60 2.53 -5.37
CA ILE A 137 -16.52 2.01 -6.21
C ILE A 137 -16.23 0.56 -5.88
N TYR A 138 -15.93 -0.23 -6.90
CA TYR A 138 -15.58 -1.64 -6.78
C TYR A 138 -14.58 -2.02 -7.86
N GLY A 139 -13.88 -3.12 -7.69
CA GLY A 139 -12.92 -3.53 -8.69
C GLY A 139 -12.02 -4.67 -8.25
N VAL A 140 -10.89 -4.75 -8.94
CA VAL A 140 -9.83 -5.73 -8.66
C VAL A 140 -8.50 -5.00 -8.59
N TYR A 141 -7.51 -5.62 -7.95
CA TYR A 141 -6.15 -5.10 -7.93
C TYR A 141 -5.13 -6.22 -8.15
N ALA A 142 -3.98 -5.84 -8.72
CA ALA A 142 -2.77 -6.63 -8.73
C ALA A 142 -1.74 -5.97 -7.81
N GLN A 143 -0.97 -6.77 -7.08
CA GLN A 143 0.01 -6.27 -6.10
C GLN A 143 1.27 -7.12 -6.11
N GLY A 144 2.43 -6.46 -6.02
CA GLY A 144 3.73 -7.05 -5.72
C GLY A 144 4.26 -6.50 -4.40
N VAL A 145 4.81 -7.36 -3.55
CA VAL A 145 5.35 -6.98 -2.24
C VAL A 145 6.72 -7.61 -2.05
N LEU A 146 7.72 -6.78 -1.77
CA LEU A 146 9.02 -7.19 -1.29
C LEU A 146 9.04 -7.00 0.23
N GLU A 147 9.23 -8.09 0.96
CA GLU A 147 9.20 -8.14 2.41
C GLU A 147 10.59 -8.44 2.94
N TRP A 148 11.11 -7.57 3.79
CA TRP A 148 12.40 -7.72 4.44
C TRP A 148 12.26 -7.75 5.95
N PHE A 149 12.49 -8.94 6.56
CA PHE A 149 12.51 -9.12 8.00
C PHE A 149 13.78 -8.54 8.61
N VAL A 150 13.64 -7.44 9.35
CA VAL A 150 14.72 -6.77 10.10
C VAL A 150 14.82 -7.31 11.52
N ALA A 151 13.76 -7.93 12.04
CA ALA A 151 13.71 -8.61 13.33
C ALA A 151 12.73 -9.77 13.29
N ARG A 152 12.69 -10.60 14.37
CA ARG A 152 11.80 -11.78 14.44
C ARG A 152 10.34 -11.47 14.15
N LYS A 153 9.84 -10.35 14.61
CA LYS A 153 8.43 -9.95 14.47
C LYS A 153 8.21 -8.80 13.50
N PHE A 154 9.26 -8.11 13.06
CA PHE A 154 9.14 -6.90 12.26
C PHE A 154 9.73 -7.08 10.87
N ALA A 155 8.97 -6.67 9.87
CA ALA A 155 9.44 -6.56 8.50
C ALA A 155 9.19 -5.14 7.95
N ILE A 156 10.08 -4.70 7.08
CA ILE A 156 9.89 -3.55 6.22
C ILE A 156 9.37 -4.07 4.88
N LEU A 157 8.43 -3.36 4.30
CA LEU A 157 7.80 -3.71 3.04
C LEU A 157 8.04 -2.63 2.00
N LEU A 158 8.32 -3.04 0.79
CA LEU A 158 8.21 -2.23 -0.40
C LEU A 158 7.14 -2.88 -1.27
N GLN A 159 6.16 -2.10 -1.69
CA GLN A 159 5.06 -2.63 -2.49
C GLN A 159 4.77 -1.78 -3.71
N ALA A 160 4.23 -2.43 -4.73
CA ALA A 160 3.66 -1.79 -5.89
C ALA A 160 2.30 -2.42 -6.16
N SER A 161 1.28 -1.62 -6.42
CA SER A 161 -0.04 -2.13 -6.76
C SER A 161 -0.67 -1.35 -7.91
N SER A 162 -1.59 -1.99 -8.60
CA SER A 162 -2.34 -1.41 -9.71
C SER A 162 -3.81 -1.78 -9.54
N PRO A 163 -4.63 -0.91 -8.93
CA PRO A 163 -6.07 -1.09 -8.87
C PRO A 163 -6.72 -0.80 -10.22
N LEU A 164 -7.74 -1.58 -10.55
CA LEU A 164 -8.69 -1.34 -11.62
C LEU A 164 -10.07 -1.16 -11.01
N THR A 165 -10.52 0.09 -10.92
CA THR A 165 -11.79 0.46 -10.28
C THR A 165 -12.88 0.77 -11.28
N PHE A 166 -14.11 0.42 -10.92
CA PHE A 166 -15.34 0.72 -11.62
C PHE A 166 -16.29 1.50 -10.71
N GLY A 167 -17.22 2.25 -11.29
CA GLY A 167 -18.20 3.04 -10.53
C GLY A 167 -17.70 4.42 -10.11
N SER A 168 -16.40 4.70 -10.23
CA SER A 168 -15.85 6.04 -10.02
C SER A 168 -16.14 6.94 -11.22
N GLY A 169 -16.42 8.21 -10.95
CA GLY A 169 -16.51 9.26 -11.99
C GLY A 169 -15.16 9.52 -12.67
N ILE A 170 -14.08 9.03 -12.08
CA ILE A 170 -12.72 9.22 -12.55
C ILE A 170 -12.11 7.85 -12.78
N ARG A 171 -11.82 7.52 -14.04
CA ARG A 171 -11.05 6.32 -14.37
C ARG A 171 -9.62 6.49 -13.90
N VAL A 172 -9.31 5.86 -12.79
CA VAL A 172 -7.94 5.85 -12.25
C VAL A 172 -7.39 4.43 -12.37
N VAL A 173 -6.81 4.12 -13.53
CA VAL A 173 -5.85 3.02 -13.64
C VAL A 173 -4.49 3.61 -13.29
N ASN A 174 -4.14 3.65 -12.02
CA ASN A 174 -2.88 4.23 -11.58
C ASN A 174 -2.12 3.21 -10.75
N GLY A 175 -0.94 2.82 -11.26
CA GLY A 175 0.03 2.12 -10.44
C GLY A 175 0.44 2.99 -9.26
N ASN A 176 0.53 2.42 -8.07
CA ASN A 176 1.06 3.08 -6.90
C ASN A 176 2.24 2.29 -6.31
N VAL A 177 3.09 2.99 -5.59
CA VAL A 177 4.17 2.41 -4.81
C VAL A 177 3.99 2.77 -3.35
N GLY A 178 4.44 1.92 -2.47
CA GLY A 178 4.30 2.13 -1.03
C GLY A 178 5.43 1.53 -0.24
N ILE A 179 5.62 2.09 0.95
CA ILE A 179 6.50 1.55 1.97
C ILE A 179 5.69 1.28 3.22
N GLY A 180 5.94 0.16 3.87
CA GLY A 180 5.17 -0.25 5.04
C GLY A 180 5.99 -0.96 6.09
N LEU A 181 5.33 -1.17 7.21
CA LEU A 181 5.81 -1.97 8.34
C LEU A 181 4.83 -3.11 8.59
N LYS A 182 5.37 -4.27 8.89
CA LYS A 182 4.62 -5.47 9.25
C LYS A 182 5.04 -5.96 10.62
N LEU A 183 4.07 -6.32 11.43
CA LEU A 183 4.23 -6.95 12.73
C LEU A 183 3.63 -8.36 12.68
N ASN A 184 4.45 -9.39 12.86
CA ASN A 184 4.00 -10.77 13.06
C ASN A 184 3.55 -10.96 14.52
N LEU A 185 2.35 -11.48 14.69
CA LEU A 185 1.71 -11.69 16.00
C LEU A 185 2.07 -13.04 16.63
#